data_5b89836abfd54c2db761c9983e439cb7
#
_entry.id   5b89836abfd54c2db761c9983e439cb7
#
_cell.length_a   1.000
_cell.length_b   1.000
_cell.length_c   1.000
_cell.angle_alpha   90.00
_cell.angle_beta   90.00
_cell.angle_gamma   90.00
#
_symmetry.space_group_name_H-M   'P 1'
#
loop_
_entity.id
_entity.type
_entity.pdbx_description
1 polymer ?
#
loop_
_entity_poly.entity_id
_entity_poly.type
_entity_poly.pdbx_seq_one_letter_code
_entity_poly.pdbx_strand_id
1 'polypeptide(L)'
;MPVARVLQPRVSVRRPARCSGTPAAAHRRQARRKAVAEDRLRRLAAARATAAEIEHQRQKEATEQRRKKKRNDKPVRASTSDPEARVMKMGDGSFKPAYNMQLKTTPEGAHIIGASVTDYGSDRGLLGPAVDEVEQRYGIMPERMLADGGYDSRDDIERLHEQHITLFCPLPRNTKGDPSVPRSGDRPGTMAWRQRMATEEGQATYQRRFATERPHAHMRNSGLRQLLVRGKEKVKAVMLLHVTAFNFLQFKRLGWI
;
A
#
# COMPACT_ATOMS: atom_id res chain seq x y z
N MET A 1 40.19 -51.54 -5.51
CA MET A 1 39.04 -52.44 -5.27
C MET A 1 37.77 -51.69 -5.60
N PRO A 2 37.05 -52.02 -6.71
CA PRO A 2 35.79 -51.35 -7.06
C PRO A 2 34.63 -51.89 -6.26
N VAL A 3 33.88 -50.97 -5.65
CA VAL A 3 32.67 -51.27 -4.87
C VAL A 3 31.54 -51.53 -5.86
N ALA A 4 30.95 -52.72 -5.78
CA ALA A 4 29.84 -53.14 -6.63
C ALA A 4 28.56 -52.33 -6.29
N ARG A 5 27.98 -51.68 -7.31
CA ARG A 5 26.73 -50.94 -7.27
C ARG A 5 25.58 -51.97 -7.38
N VAL A 6 24.88 -52.19 -6.30
CA VAL A 6 23.65 -53.00 -6.30
C VAL A 6 22.52 -52.21 -6.94
N LEU A 7 22.06 -52.63 -8.11
CA LEU A 7 20.87 -52.12 -8.78
C LEU A 7 19.63 -52.63 -8.09
N GLN A 8 18.90 -51.76 -7.39
CA GLN A 8 17.56 -52.07 -6.89
C GLN A 8 16.53 -52.13 -8.04
N PRO A 9 15.63 -53.11 -8.06
CA PRO A 9 14.62 -53.17 -9.13
C PRO A 9 13.63 -52.02 -8.96
N ARG A 10 13.38 -51.33 -10.09
CA ARG A 10 12.32 -50.31 -10.16
C ARG A 10 10.97 -50.99 -10.00
N VAL A 11 10.35 -50.82 -8.85
CA VAL A 11 8.96 -51.16 -8.66
C VAL A 11 8.12 -50.15 -9.42
N SER A 12 7.55 -50.55 -10.55
CA SER A 12 6.60 -49.77 -11.29
C SER A 12 5.27 -49.72 -10.52
N VAL A 13 5.07 -48.65 -9.76
CA VAL A 13 3.76 -48.37 -9.15
C VAL A 13 2.78 -48.06 -10.28
N ARG A 14 1.97 -49.01 -10.67
CA ARG A 14 0.81 -48.81 -11.53
C ARG A 14 -0.08 -47.77 -10.89
N ARG A 15 -0.20 -46.58 -11.52
CA ARG A 15 -1.18 -45.57 -11.10
C ARG A 15 -2.57 -46.23 -11.12
N PRO A 16 -3.34 -46.16 -10.04
CA PRO A 16 -4.70 -46.70 -10.02
C PRO A 16 -5.49 -46.05 -11.16
N ALA A 17 -6.22 -46.90 -11.92
CA ALA A 17 -7.11 -46.46 -12.97
C ALA A 17 -8.02 -45.36 -12.43
N ARG A 18 -8.13 -44.25 -13.18
CA ARG A 18 -9.02 -43.14 -12.83
C ARG A 18 -10.43 -43.69 -12.72
N CYS A 19 -10.93 -43.79 -11.50
CA CYS A 19 -12.31 -44.11 -11.24
C CYS A 19 -13.20 -43.24 -12.11
N SER A 20 -14.00 -43.82 -12.95
CA SER A 20 -15.07 -43.20 -13.75
C SER A 20 -15.97 -42.49 -12.74
N GLY A 21 -15.86 -41.13 -12.72
CA GLY A 21 -16.60 -40.33 -11.73
C GLY A 21 -18.11 -40.53 -11.94
N THR A 22 -18.82 -40.69 -10.83
CA THR A 22 -20.30 -40.78 -10.86
C THR A 22 -20.89 -39.59 -11.62
N PRO A 23 -22.07 -39.73 -12.28
CA PRO A 23 -22.74 -38.65 -12.99
C PRO A 23 -22.85 -37.36 -12.19
N ALA A 24 -23.07 -37.47 -10.87
CA ALA A 24 -23.09 -36.36 -9.95
C ALA A 24 -21.74 -35.65 -9.82
N ALA A 25 -20.62 -36.37 -9.90
CA ALA A 25 -19.28 -35.78 -9.88
C ALA A 25 -18.96 -35.02 -11.20
N ALA A 26 -19.41 -35.55 -12.33
CA ALA A 26 -19.29 -34.93 -13.65
C ALA A 26 -20.10 -33.59 -13.67
N HIS A 27 -21.33 -33.61 -13.20
CA HIS A 27 -22.20 -32.43 -13.10
C HIS A 27 -21.59 -31.35 -12.21
N ARG A 28 -21.06 -31.72 -11.01
CA ARG A 28 -20.36 -30.77 -10.14
C ARG A 28 -19.10 -30.17 -10.79
N ARG A 29 -18.34 -30.95 -11.55
CA ARG A 29 -17.16 -30.43 -12.29
C ARG A 29 -17.59 -29.46 -13.39
N GLN A 30 -18.67 -29.71 -14.09
CA GLN A 30 -19.19 -28.82 -15.12
C GLN A 30 -19.70 -27.52 -14.53
N ALA A 31 -20.50 -27.58 -13.46
CA ALA A 31 -20.97 -26.39 -12.72
C ALA A 31 -19.81 -25.53 -12.22
N ARG A 32 -18.77 -26.15 -11.66
CA ARG A 32 -17.55 -25.44 -11.22
C ARG A 32 -16.82 -24.78 -12.40
N ARG A 33 -16.70 -25.46 -13.54
CA ARG A 33 -16.08 -24.88 -14.76
C ARG A 33 -16.86 -23.67 -15.27
N LYS A 34 -18.19 -23.75 -15.28
CA LYS A 34 -19.08 -22.65 -15.67
C LYS A 34 -18.90 -21.45 -14.72
N ALA A 35 -18.95 -21.68 -13.41
CA ALA A 35 -18.76 -20.62 -12.41
C ALA A 35 -17.38 -19.95 -12.52
N VAL A 36 -16.31 -20.71 -12.78
CA VAL A 36 -14.96 -20.15 -12.98
C VAL A 36 -14.90 -19.32 -14.27
N ALA A 37 -15.55 -19.77 -15.36
CA ALA A 37 -15.60 -19.01 -16.61
C ALA A 37 -16.39 -17.69 -16.45
N GLU A 38 -17.53 -17.74 -15.78
CA GLU A 38 -18.35 -16.55 -15.47
C GLU A 38 -17.59 -15.56 -14.59
N ASP A 39 -16.88 -16.03 -13.56
CA ASP A 39 -16.03 -15.20 -12.72
C ASP A 39 -14.91 -14.54 -13.52
N ARG A 40 -14.28 -15.29 -14.43
CA ARG A 40 -13.25 -14.74 -15.32
C ARG A 40 -13.81 -13.63 -16.23
N LEU A 41 -15.00 -13.83 -16.80
CA LEU A 41 -15.64 -12.82 -17.65
C LEU A 41 -15.98 -11.56 -16.85
N ARG A 42 -16.53 -11.69 -15.64
CA ARG A 42 -16.79 -10.56 -14.73
C ARG A 42 -15.52 -9.77 -14.43
N ARG A 43 -14.41 -10.45 -14.11
CA ARG A 43 -13.13 -9.80 -13.84
C ARG A 43 -12.55 -9.09 -15.06
N LEU A 44 -12.70 -9.66 -16.25
CA LEU A 44 -12.28 -9.01 -17.50
C LEU A 44 -13.10 -7.74 -17.77
N ALA A 45 -14.40 -7.79 -17.56
CA ALA A 45 -15.27 -6.62 -17.71
C ALA A 45 -14.88 -5.52 -16.69
N ALA A 46 -14.68 -5.89 -15.43
CA ALA A 46 -14.23 -4.96 -14.39
C ALA A 46 -12.85 -4.36 -14.72
N ALA A 47 -11.89 -5.16 -15.20
CA ALA A 47 -10.57 -4.66 -15.60
C ALA A 47 -10.63 -3.66 -16.76
N ARG A 48 -11.55 -3.88 -17.73
CA ARG A 48 -11.79 -2.92 -18.81
C ARG A 48 -12.37 -1.62 -18.29
N ALA A 49 -13.35 -1.67 -17.38
CA ALA A 49 -13.93 -0.49 -16.75
C ALA A 49 -12.88 0.31 -15.97
N THR A 50 -12.07 -0.37 -15.14
CA THR A 50 -10.96 0.26 -14.41
C THR A 50 -9.94 0.90 -15.36
N ALA A 51 -9.58 0.26 -16.46
CA ALA A 51 -8.67 0.82 -17.44
C ALA A 51 -9.24 2.10 -18.08
N ALA A 52 -10.53 2.12 -18.43
CA ALA A 52 -11.20 3.30 -18.97
C ALA A 52 -11.25 4.45 -17.95
N GLU A 53 -11.52 4.15 -16.70
CA GLU A 53 -11.52 5.15 -15.62
C GLU A 53 -10.14 5.78 -15.40
N ILE A 54 -9.07 4.96 -15.39
CA ILE A 54 -7.70 5.46 -15.27
C ILE A 54 -7.37 6.37 -16.46
N GLU A 55 -7.76 6.00 -17.66
CA GLU A 55 -7.53 6.82 -18.86
C GLU A 55 -8.28 8.15 -18.77
N HIS A 56 -9.53 8.13 -18.36
CA HIS A 56 -10.32 9.33 -18.11
C HIS A 56 -9.68 10.25 -17.07
N GLN A 57 -9.23 9.71 -15.95
CA GLN A 57 -8.52 10.48 -14.92
C GLN A 57 -7.23 11.10 -15.45
N ARG A 58 -6.43 10.37 -16.23
CA ARG A 58 -5.22 10.89 -16.88
C ARG A 58 -5.52 12.04 -17.84
N GLN A 59 -6.59 11.93 -18.59
CA GLN A 59 -7.02 13.00 -19.52
C GLN A 59 -7.46 14.23 -18.75
N LYS A 60 -8.22 14.07 -17.67
CA LYS A 60 -8.66 15.17 -16.81
C LYS A 60 -7.46 15.89 -16.18
N GLU A 61 -6.54 15.16 -15.58
CA GLU A 61 -5.30 15.71 -15.00
C GLU A 61 -4.44 16.43 -16.04
N ALA A 62 -4.36 15.88 -17.27
CA ALA A 62 -3.61 16.53 -18.37
C ALA A 62 -4.25 17.83 -18.82
N THR A 63 -5.58 17.94 -18.73
CA THR A 63 -6.33 19.16 -19.07
C THR A 63 -6.19 20.23 -17.99
N GLU A 64 -6.23 19.83 -16.72
CA GLU A 64 -6.11 20.74 -15.56
C GLU A 64 -4.67 21.25 -15.38
N GLN A 65 -3.66 20.42 -15.68
CA GLN A 65 -2.26 20.84 -15.61
C GLN A 65 -1.84 21.58 -16.87
N ARG A 66 -1.95 22.90 -16.88
CA ARG A 66 -1.48 23.83 -17.96
C ARG A 66 0.02 23.68 -18.31
N ARG A 67 0.81 22.91 -17.59
CA ARG A 67 2.22 22.63 -17.91
C ARG A 67 2.27 21.39 -18.80
N LYS A 68 2.94 21.53 -19.95
CA LYS A 68 3.34 20.44 -20.88
C LYS A 68 4.16 19.36 -20.14
N LYS A 69 3.53 18.60 -19.27
CA LYS A 69 4.11 17.37 -18.79
C LYS A 69 4.11 16.41 -19.98
N LYS A 70 5.29 15.91 -20.34
CA LYS A 70 5.46 14.94 -21.44
C LYS A 70 4.36 13.87 -21.28
N ARG A 71 3.44 13.83 -22.25
CA ARG A 71 2.28 12.92 -22.22
C ARG A 71 2.79 11.51 -21.99
N ASN A 72 2.27 10.84 -21.00
CA ASN A 72 2.66 9.46 -20.75
C ASN A 72 1.88 8.56 -21.72
N ASP A 73 2.43 8.37 -22.93
CA ASP A 73 1.81 7.61 -24.01
C ASP A 73 1.79 6.09 -23.75
N LYS A 74 2.26 5.65 -22.58
CA LYS A 74 2.18 4.24 -22.23
C LYS A 74 0.74 3.81 -22.02
N PRO A 75 0.32 2.68 -22.61
CA PRO A 75 -1.05 2.19 -22.46
C PRO A 75 -1.37 1.94 -20.99
N VAL A 76 -2.59 2.28 -20.61
CA VAL A 76 -3.11 1.96 -19.28
C VAL A 76 -3.17 0.46 -19.10
N ARG A 77 -2.76 -0.02 -17.93
CA ARG A 77 -2.78 -1.44 -17.57
C ARG A 77 -3.66 -1.63 -16.34
N ALA A 78 -4.62 -2.54 -16.46
CA ALA A 78 -5.42 -3.02 -15.33
C ALA A 78 -5.18 -4.52 -15.12
N SER A 79 -5.24 -4.97 -13.90
CA SER A 79 -5.08 -6.38 -13.56
C SER A 79 -6.34 -7.17 -13.94
N THR A 80 -6.19 -8.23 -14.70
CA THR A 80 -7.31 -9.14 -15.03
C THR A 80 -7.60 -10.16 -13.92
N SER A 81 -6.68 -10.31 -12.97
CA SER A 81 -6.86 -11.19 -11.82
C SER A 81 -7.46 -10.46 -10.62
N ASP A 82 -7.12 -9.20 -10.43
CA ASP A 82 -7.64 -8.32 -9.41
C ASP A 82 -7.81 -6.90 -9.98
N PRO A 83 -9.00 -6.58 -10.54
CA PRO A 83 -9.23 -5.29 -11.20
C PRO A 83 -9.12 -4.06 -10.29
N GLU A 84 -9.30 -4.23 -8.98
CA GLU A 84 -9.18 -3.16 -8.00
C GLU A 84 -7.71 -2.84 -7.68
N ALA A 85 -6.78 -3.76 -7.95
CA ALA A 85 -5.35 -3.53 -7.72
C ALA A 85 -4.74 -2.69 -8.86
N ARG A 86 -4.09 -1.59 -8.51
CA ARG A 86 -3.37 -0.73 -9.46
C ARG A 86 -1.95 -1.23 -9.70
N VAL A 87 -1.46 -1.03 -10.92
CA VAL A 87 -0.06 -1.36 -11.25
C VAL A 87 0.85 -0.31 -10.62
N MET A 88 1.63 -0.73 -9.65
CA MET A 88 2.55 0.12 -8.87
C MET A 88 3.99 -0.33 -9.05
N LYS A 89 4.93 0.62 -8.89
CA LYS A 89 6.36 0.33 -8.83
C LYS A 89 6.67 -0.30 -7.47
N MET A 90 7.28 -1.48 -7.51
CA MET A 90 7.71 -2.19 -6.30
C MET A 90 9.12 -1.78 -5.89
N GLY A 91 9.52 -2.11 -4.66
CA GLY A 91 10.86 -1.82 -4.15
C GLY A 91 12.00 -2.50 -4.93
N ASP A 92 11.71 -3.60 -5.63
CA ASP A 92 12.63 -4.30 -6.55
C ASP A 92 12.72 -3.64 -7.95
N GLY A 93 12.04 -2.50 -8.16
CA GLY A 93 11.97 -1.79 -9.44
C GLY A 93 10.95 -2.36 -10.43
N SER A 94 10.36 -3.52 -10.17
CA SER A 94 9.33 -4.12 -11.02
C SER A 94 7.99 -3.37 -10.88
N PHE A 95 7.09 -3.61 -11.86
CA PHE A 95 5.72 -3.08 -11.83
C PHE A 95 4.74 -4.24 -11.70
N LYS A 96 3.98 -4.26 -10.60
CA LYS A 96 3.00 -5.32 -10.31
C LYS A 96 1.68 -4.72 -9.84
N PRO A 97 0.55 -5.43 -10.05
CA PRO A 97 -0.70 -5.09 -9.37
C PRO A 97 -0.51 -5.17 -7.85
N ALA A 98 -0.80 -4.08 -7.18
CA ALA A 98 -0.58 -3.93 -5.73
C ALA A 98 -1.60 -2.97 -5.12
N TYR A 99 -1.62 -2.96 -3.80
CA TYR A 99 -2.31 -1.98 -2.96
C TYR A 99 -1.29 -1.23 -2.13
N ASN A 100 -1.56 0.04 -1.86
CA ASN A 100 -0.78 0.84 -0.93
C ASN A 100 -1.44 0.74 0.46
N MET A 101 -0.69 0.26 1.44
CA MET A 101 -1.13 0.09 2.81
C MET A 101 -0.55 1.21 3.67
N GLN A 102 -1.43 2.03 4.21
CA GLN A 102 -1.11 3.16 5.07
C GLN A 102 -1.29 2.78 6.54
N LEU A 103 -0.25 2.95 7.34
CA LEU A 103 -0.30 2.72 8.78
C LEU A 103 -0.13 4.05 9.52
N LYS A 104 -0.93 4.27 10.55
CA LYS A 104 -0.81 5.35 11.51
C LYS A 104 -0.38 4.75 12.83
N THR A 105 0.71 5.24 13.39
CA THR A 105 1.30 4.69 14.61
C THR A 105 1.48 5.77 15.67
N THR A 106 1.52 5.37 16.94
CA THR A 106 1.96 6.27 18.01
C THR A 106 3.42 6.69 17.82
N PRO A 107 3.86 7.83 18.41
CA PRO A 107 5.21 8.37 18.19
C PRO A 107 6.33 7.38 18.49
N GLU A 108 6.15 6.52 19.47
CA GLU A 108 7.12 5.50 19.85
C GLU A 108 7.07 4.26 18.94
N GLY A 109 6.17 4.26 17.94
CA GLY A 109 5.91 3.10 17.08
C GLY A 109 5.40 1.87 17.85
N ALA A 110 4.88 2.12 19.05
CA ALA A 110 4.46 1.04 19.95
C ALA A 110 3.13 0.42 19.51
N HIS A 111 2.23 1.23 18.95
CA HIS A 111 0.89 0.76 18.53
C HIS A 111 0.50 1.32 17.18
N ILE A 112 -0.21 0.50 16.41
CA ILE A 112 -0.88 0.94 15.18
C ILE A 112 -2.29 1.40 15.56
N ILE A 113 -2.54 2.70 15.40
CA ILE A 113 -3.83 3.34 15.75
C ILE A 113 -4.75 3.48 14.54
N GLY A 114 -4.22 3.38 13.31
CA GLY A 114 -5.01 3.44 12.10
C GLY A 114 -4.37 2.65 10.97
N ALA A 115 -5.20 2.08 10.10
CA ALA A 115 -4.75 1.31 8.97
C ALA A 115 -5.75 1.40 7.82
N SER A 116 -5.28 1.84 6.67
CA SER A 116 -6.09 1.96 5.46
C SER A 116 -5.42 1.38 4.24
N VAL A 117 -6.22 0.94 3.28
CA VAL A 117 -5.76 0.39 2.00
C VAL A 117 -6.24 1.31 0.89
N THR A 118 -5.32 1.73 0.03
CA THR A 118 -5.64 2.51 -1.15
C THR A 118 -5.06 1.86 -2.40
N ASP A 119 -5.65 2.15 -3.54
CA ASP A 119 -5.14 1.80 -4.86
C ASP A 119 -4.28 2.91 -5.47
N TYR A 120 -3.99 3.98 -4.72
CA TYR A 120 -3.07 5.03 -5.14
C TYR A 120 -1.62 4.59 -5.01
N GLY A 121 -0.86 4.67 -6.10
CA GLY A 121 0.58 4.36 -6.11
C GLY A 121 1.49 5.47 -5.58
N SER A 122 0.92 6.56 -5.07
CA SER A 122 1.63 7.69 -4.47
C SER A 122 1.05 7.97 -3.10
N ASP A 123 1.90 8.36 -2.15
CA ASP A 123 1.48 8.77 -0.81
C ASP A 123 1.04 10.24 -0.76
N ARG A 124 1.26 10.98 -1.84
CA ARG A 124 0.90 12.39 -1.96
C ARG A 124 -0.62 12.57 -1.90
N GLY A 125 -1.08 13.45 -1.03
CA GLY A 125 -2.51 13.71 -0.82
C GLY A 125 -3.17 12.76 0.20
N LEU A 126 -2.38 11.91 0.90
CA LEU A 126 -2.90 10.96 1.88
C LEU A 126 -2.75 11.41 3.35
N LEU A 127 -2.12 12.58 3.61
CA LEU A 127 -2.00 13.10 4.98
C LEU A 127 -3.35 13.57 5.52
N GLY A 128 -4.10 14.36 4.77
CA GLY A 128 -5.44 14.79 5.16
C GLY A 128 -6.35 13.62 5.54
N PRO A 129 -6.56 12.65 4.64
CA PRO A 129 -7.33 11.44 4.95
C PRO A 129 -6.80 10.64 6.15
N ALA A 130 -5.48 10.67 6.40
CA ALA A 130 -4.91 9.98 7.56
C ALA A 130 -5.28 10.65 8.87
N VAL A 131 -5.32 11.99 8.92
CA VAL A 131 -5.77 12.77 10.08
C VAL A 131 -7.26 12.56 10.30
N ASP A 132 -8.07 12.64 9.22
CA ASP A 132 -9.51 12.43 9.31
C ASP A 132 -9.86 11.05 9.90
N GLU A 133 -9.13 10.00 9.52
CA GLU A 133 -9.34 8.66 10.07
C GLU A 133 -9.07 8.61 11.58
N VAL A 134 -8.03 9.29 12.06
CA VAL A 134 -7.69 9.35 13.49
C VAL A 134 -8.76 10.13 14.26
N GLU A 135 -9.14 11.30 13.75
CA GLU A 135 -10.18 12.13 14.35
C GLU A 135 -11.52 11.40 14.43
N GLN A 136 -11.98 10.80 13.32
CA GLN A 136 -13.25 10.07 13.29
C GLN A 136 -13.27 8.87 14.25
N ARG A 137 -12.13 8.22 14.44
CA ARG A 137 -12.03 7.00 15.26
C ARG A 137 -11.91 7.29 16.75
N TYR A 138 -11.18 8.33 17.10
CA TYR A 138 -10.78 8.60 18.49
C TYR A 138 -11.32 9.93 19.04
N GLY A 139 -11.87 10.79 18.19
CA GLY A 139 -12.28 12.14 18.60
C GLY A 139 -11.11 13.04 19.00
N ILE A 140 -9.88 12.70 18.57
CA ILE A 140 -8.65 13.39 18.96
C ILE A 140 -7.93 13.84 17.68
N MET A 141 -7.54 15.13 17.68
CA MET A 141 -6.69 15.70 16.66
C MET A 141 -5.23 15.61 17.09
N PRO A 142 -4.31 15.08 16.25
CA PRO A 142 -2.90 15.01 16.63
C PRO A 142 -2.26 16.41 16.60
N GLU A 143 -1.48 16.76 17.62
CA GLU A 143 -0.72 18.02 17.61
C GLU A 143 0.47 17.98 16.64
N ARG A 144 1.06 16.81 16.45
CA ARG A 144 2.25 16.58 15.63
C ARG A 144 2.06 15.37 14.73
N MET A 145 2.55 15.47 13.50
CA MET A 145 2.52 14.37 12.54
C MET A 145 3.90 14.21 11.90
N LEU A 146 4.41 12.97 11.90
CA LEU A 146 5.65 12.60 11.21
C LEU A 146 5.29 11.77 9.98
N ALA A 147 5.77 12.19 8.80
CA ALA A 147 5.46 11.52 7.55
C ALA A 147 6.72 11.34 6.68
N ASP A 148 6.69 10.38 5.76
CA ASP A 148 7.79 10.18 4.80
C ASP A 148 7.78 11.25 3.70
N GLY A 149 8.90 11.39 2.98
CA GLY A 149 9.05 12.37 1.91
C GLY A 149 8.07 12.22 0.73
N GLY A 150 7.44 11.05 0.61
CA GLY A 150 6.38 10.81 -0.38
C GLY A 150 5.08 11.58 -0.13
N TYR A 151 4.89 12.09 1.09
CA TYR A 151 3.67 12.80 1.52
C TYR A 151 3.71 14.32 1.32
N ASP A 152 4.69 14.88 0.65
CA ASP A 152 4.95 16.33 0.49
C ASP A 152 3.91 17.08 -0.38
N SER A 153 2.62 16.78 -0.23
CA SER A 153 1.53 17.51 -0.88
C SER A 153 1.38 18.90 -0.27
N ARG A 154 1.47 19.95 -1.10
CA ARG A 154 1.32 21.33 -0.59
C ARG A 154 -0.07 21.58 -0.02
N ASP A 155 -1.10 21.02 -0.61
CA ASP A 155 -2.47 21.19 -0.12
C ASP A 155 -2.69 20.51 1.22
N ASP A 156 -2.11 19.31 1.42
CA ASP A 156 -2.13 18.65 2.73
C ASP A 156 -1.34 19.45 3.78
N ILE A 157 -0.16 19.96 3.42
CA ILE A 157 0.68 20.77 4.32
C ILE A 157 -0.08 22.01 4.80
N GLU A 158 -0.76 22.73 3.90
CA GLU A 158 -1.57 23.89 4.27
C GLU A 158 -2.75 23.49 5.14
N ARG A 159 -3.48 22.45 4.75
CA ARG A 159 -4.61 21.93 5.53
C ARG A 159 -4.20 21.58 6.97
N LEU A 160 -3.09 20.84 7.14
CA LEU A 160 -2.59 20.50 8.47
C LEU A 160 -2.22 21.76 9.26
N HIS A 161 -1.61 22.76 8.62
CA HIS A 161 -1.28 24.04 9.25
C HIS A 161 -2.53 24.78 9.72
N GLU A 162 -3.58 24.85 8.91
CA GLU A 162 -4.88 25.42 9.27
C GLU A 162 -5.55 24.70 10.45
N GLN A 163 -5.34 23.39 10.54
CA GLN A 163 -5.80 22.54 11.65
C GLN A 163 -4.87 22.58 12.88
N HIS A 164 -3.86 23.44 12.90
CA HIS A 164 -2.84 23.56 13.96
C HIS A 164 -2.02 22.28 14.18
N ILE A 165 -1.89 21.43 13.18
CA ILE A 165 -1.08 20.21 13.22
C ILE A 165 0.32 20.50 12.71
N THR A 166 1.32 20.24 13.55
CA THR A 166 2.73 20.44 13.20
C THR A 166 3.27 19.24 12.43
N LEU A 167 3.47 19.41 11.12
CA LEU A 167 4.01 18.37 10.24
C LEU A 167 5.54 18.33 10.25
N PHE A 168 6.11 17.12 10.42
CA PHE A 168 7.53 16.80 10.21
C PHE A 168 7.63 15.82 9.04
N CYS A 169 8.01 16.33 7.86
CA CYS A 169 8.18 15.58 6.63
C CYS A 169 9.44 16.13 5.93
N PRO A 170 10.34 15.31 5.39
CA PRO A 170 11.59 15.79 4.84
C PRO A 170 11.37 16.67 3.61
N LEU A 171 12.24 17.67 3.47
CA LEU A 171 12.23 18.54 2.29
C LEU A 171 12.62 17.76 1.03
N PRO A 172 12.04 18.09 -0.14
CA PRO A 172 12.35 17.39 -1.38
C PRO A 172 13.81 17.61 -1.80
N ARG A 173 14.51 16.51 -2.08
CA ARG A 173 15.97 16.53 -2.39
C ARG A 173 16.28 17.09 -3.79
N ASN A 174 15.37 16.95 -4.75
CA ASN A 174 15.60 17.26 -6.16
C ASN A 174 15.04 18.64 -6.56
N THR A 175 15.32 19.67 -5.77
CA THR A 175 14.89 21.04 -6.07
C THR A 175 16.05 21.92 -6.50
N LYS A 176 15.81 22.83 -7.43
CA LYS A 176 16.77 23.88 -7.77
C LYS A 176 16.91 24.82 -6.55
N GLY A 177 18.13 24.99 -6.06
CA GLY A 177 18.44 25.80 -4.87
C GLY A 177 18.15 25.08 -3.53
N ASP A 178 18.36 25.80 -2.44
CA ASP A 178 18.12 25.29 -1.10
C ASP A 178 16.61 25.06 -0.88
N PRO A 179 16.20 23.81 -0.56
CA PRO A 179 14.81 23.48 -0.33
C PRO A 179 14.23 24.07 0.96
N SER A 180 15.05 24.54 1.88
CA SER A 180 14.64 25.15 3.16
C SER A 180 14.21 26.61 3.00
N VAL A 181 14.69 27.28 1.96
CA VAL A 181 14.39 28.69 1.70
C VAL A 181 12.95 28.83 1.18
N PRO A 182 12.12 29.66 1.83
CA PRO A 182 10.77 29.98 1.33
C PRO A 182 10.80 30.56 -0.09
N ARG A 183 9.82 30.25 -0.89
CA ARG A 183 9.69 30.69 -2.29
C ARG A 183 8.51 31.65 -2.41
N SER A 184 8.55 32.53 -3.40
CA SER A 184 7.51 33.55 -3.64
C SER A 184 6.09 33.00 -3.84
N GLY A 185 5.92 31.71 -4.08
CA GLY A 185 4.61 31.07 -4.24
C GLY A 185 4.25 30.11 -3.09
N ASP A 186 5.02 30.10 -2.02
CA ASP A 186 4.71 29.24 -0.87
C ASP A 186 3.64 29.91 0.01
N ARG A 187 2.67 29.13 0.44
CA ARG A 187 1.62 29.53 1.39
C ARG A 187 2.16 29.42 2.83
N PRO A 188 1.49 30.00 3.84
CA PRO A 188 1.98 30.05 5.23
C PRO A 188 2.40 28.70 5.80
N GLY A 189 1.63 27.66 5.62
CA GLY A 189 1.94 26.31 6.09
C GLY A 189 3.20 25.74 5.45
N THR A 190 3.38 25.94 4.15
CA THR A 190 4.57 25.51 3.41
C THR A 190 5.82 26.26 3.89
N MET A 191 5.71 27.57 4.14
CA MET A 191 6.82 28.35 4.68
C MET A 191 7.22 27.85 6.08
N ALA A 192 6.25 27.71 6.98
CA ALA A 192 6.48 27.21 8.33
C ALA A 192 7.09 25.80 8.34
N TRP A 193 6.62 24.91 7.45
CA TRP A 193 7.19 23.58 7.28
C TRP A 193 8.66 23.62 6.83
N ARG A 194 9.01 24.45 5.83
CA ARG A 194 10.39 24.58 5.34
C ARG A 194 11.32 25.08 6.44
N GLN A 195 10.93 26.16 7.12
CA GLN A 195 11.70 26.73 8.23
C GLN A 195 11.94 25.71 9.34
N ARG A 196 10.90 24.99 9.75
CA ARG A 196 10.99 23.94 10.78
C ARG A 196 11.96 22.84 10.37
N MET A 197 11.84 22.34 9.16
CA MET A 197 12.69 21.25 8.67
C MET A 197 14.13 21.66 8.35
N ALA A 198 14.44 22.97 8.33
CA ALA A 198 15.79 23.50 8.26
C ALA A 198 16.52 23.44 9.62
N THR A 199 15.79 23.37 10.74
CA THR A 199 16.39 23.36 12.08
C THR A 199 16.87 21.97 12.49
N GLU A 200 17.90 21.90 13.34
CA GLU A 200 18.37 20.65 13.92
C GLU A 200 17.29 19.97 14.77
N GLU A 201 16.49 20.75 15.51
CA GLU A 201 15.36 20.24 16.30
C GLU A 201 14.30 19.58 15.41
N GLY A 202 13.95 20.22 14.29
CA GLY A 202 13.00 19.68 13.34
C GLY A 202 13.48 18.35 12.74
N GLN A 203 14.75 18.28 12.39
CA GLN A 203 15.38 17.06 11.86
C GLN A 203 15.47 15.96 12.93
N ALA A 204 15.86 16.29 14.15
CA ALA A 204 15.91 15.35 15.28
C ALA A 204 14.52 14.80 15.61
N THR A 205 13.48 15.66 15.60
CA THR A 205 12.09 15.22 15.78
C THR A 205 11.66 14.27 14.66
N TYR A 206 11.99 14.59 13.41
CA TYR A 206 11.68 13.73 12.28
C TYR A 206 12.36 12.36 12.38
N GLN A 207 13.58 12.27 12.91
CA GLN A 207 14.29 10.99 13.07
C GLN A 207 13.53 9.99 13.95
N ARG A 208 12.66 10.44 14.87
CA ARG A 208 11.78 9.56 15.65
C ARG A 208 10.86 8.69 14.78
N ARG A 209 10.65 9.07 13.51
CA ARG A 209 9.91 8.26 12.53
C ARG A 209 10.47 6.85 12.35
N PHE A 210 11.74 6.60 12.62
CA PHE A 210 12.32 5.25 12.53
C PHE A 210 11.56 4.21 13.37
N ALA A 211 10.90 4.63 14.44
CA ALA A 211 10.07 3.73 15.23
C ALA A 211 8.91 3.13 14.42
N THR A 212 8.40 3.86 13.41
CA THR A 212 7.29 3.41 12.55
C THR A 212 7.71 2.33 11.54
N GLU A 213 9.00 2.13 11.31
CA GLU A 213 9.51 1.08 10.41
C GLU A 213 9.33 -0.32 11.01
N ARG A 214 9.31 -0.43 12.35
CA ARG A 214 9.12 -1.70 13.06
C ARG A 214 7.78 -2.37 12.72
N PRO A 215 6.61 -1.70 12.81
CA PRO A 215 5.33 -2.27 12.39
C PRO A 215 5.37 -2.79 10.95
N HIS A 216 5.88 -2.01 10.01
CA HIS A 216 6.00 -2.40 8.62
C HIS A 216 6.89 -3.63 8.41
N ALA A 217 8.05 -3.68 9.09
CA ALA A 217 8.96 -4.82 9.03
C ALA A 217 8.32 -6.08 9.62
N HIS A 218 7.65 -5.95 10.78
CA HIS A 218 6.97 -7.06 11.43
C HIS A 218 5.87 -7.64 10.53
N MET A 219 4.99 -6.81 9.99
CA MET A 219 3.91 -7.26 9.11
C MET A 219 4.45 -7.97 7.86
N ARG A 220 5.51 -7.45 7.24
CA ARG A 220 6.18 -8.12 6.10
C ARG A 220 6.77 -9.48 6.49
N ASN A 221 7.41 -9.57 7.65
CA ASN A 221 8.00 -10.82 8.13
C ASN A 221 6.95 -11.84 8.57
N SER A 222 5.77 -11.37 8.98
CA SER A 222 4.62 -12.21 9.35
C SER A 222 3.76 -12.64 8.14
N GLY A 223 4.24 -12.47 6.91
CA GLY A 223 3.58 -12.97 5.71
C GLY A 223 2.87 -11.92 4.85
N LEU A 224 2.80 -10.65 5.27
CA LEU A 224 2.14 -9.59 4.49
C LEU A 224 3.04 -9.06 3.33
N ARG A 225 3.79 -9.96 2.70
CA ARG A 225 4.59 -9.64 1.49
C ARG A 225 3.83 -9.92 0.21
N GLN A 226 2.99 -10.94 0.22
CA GLN A 226 2.18 -11.36 -0.91
C GLN A 226 0.76 -11.63 -0.44
N LEU A 227 -0.18 -10.92 -1.04
CA LEU A 227 -1.59 -11.11 -0.74
C LEU A 227 -2.13 -12.35 -1.43
N LEU A 228 -2.73 -13.24 -0.66
CA LEU A 228 -3.40 -14.46 -1.16
C LEU A 228 -4.89 -14.24 -1.44
N VAL A 229 -5.38 -13.04 -1.19
CA VAL A 229 -6.75 -12.60 -1.42
C VAL A 229 -6.83 -11.55 -2.53
N ARG A 230 -8.02 -11.32 -3.06
CA ARG A 230 -8.30 -10.34 -4.11
C ARG A 230 -9.42 -9.41 -3.68
N GLY A 231 -9.37 -8.18 -4.17
CA GLY A 231 -10.31 -7.13 -3.83
C GLY A 231 -9.93 -6.37 -2.56
N LYS A 232 -10.15 -5.06 -2.59
CA LYS A 232 -9.71 -4.09 -1.57
C LYS A 232 -10.21 -4.43 -0.17
N GLU A 233 -11.47 -4.86 -0.05
CA GLU A 233 -12.07 -5.20 1.24
C GLU A 233 -11.42 -6.42 1.90
N LYS A 234 -11.13 -7.47 1.12
CA LYS A 234 -10.45 -8.66 1.65
C LYS A 234 -8.99 -8.36 2.02
N VAL A 235 -8.33 -7.54 1.21
CA VAL A 235 -6.97 -7.04 1.50
C VAL A 235 -6.96 -6.24 2.80
N LYS A 236 -7.93 -5.34 2.98
CA LYS A 236 -8.11 -4.58 4.22
C LYS A 236 -8.34 -5.50 5.42
N ALA A 237 -9.19 -6.51 5.29
CA ALA A 237 -9.43 -7.47 6.36
C ALA A 237 -8.16 -8.23 6.77
N VAL A 238 -7.37 -8.71 5.79
CA VAL A 238 -6.07 -9.37 6.06
C VAL A 238 -5.10 -8.40 6.74
N MET A 239 -5.01 -7.15 6.28
CA MET A 239 -4.17 -6.14 6.91
C MET A 239 -4.59 -5.89 8.36
N LEU A 240 -5.90 -5.75 8.64
CA LEU A 240 -6.40 -5.53 9.99
C LEU A 240 -6.10 -6.70 10.95
N LEU A 241 -6.13 -7.94 10.47
CA LEU A 241 -5.69 -9.11 11.26
C LEU A 241 -4.22 -8.99 11.66
N HIS A 242 -3.34 -8.58 10.74
CA HIS A 242 -1.93 -8.34 11.05
C HIS A 242 -1.75 -7.18 12.02
N VAL A 243 -2.51 -6.09 11.88
CA VAL A 243 -2.51 -4.94 12.81
C VAL A 243 -2.90 -5.41 14.21
N THR A 244 -3.99 -6.18 14.32
CA THR A 244 -4.45 -6.71 15.61
C THR A 244 -3.40 -7.59 16.25
N ALA A 245 -2.82 -8.52 15.50
CA ALA A 245 -1.76 -9.40 15.99
C ALA A 245 -0.52 -8.59 16.45
N PHE A 246 -0.12 -7.57 15.68
CA PHE A 246 1.00 -6.70 16.06
C PHE A 246 0.71 -5.97 17.36
N ASN A 247 -0.44 -5.31 17.48
CA ASN A 247 -0.82 -4.56 18.67
C ASN A 247 -0.91 -5.47 19.90
N PHE A 248 -1.46 -6.68 19.74
CA PHE A 248 -1.52 -7.66 20.82
C PHE A 248 -0.13 -8.05 21.34
N LEU A 249 0.82 -8.27 20.43
CA LEU A 249 2.22 -8.53 20.80
C LEU A 249 2.88 -7.32 21.50
N GLN A 250 2.51 -6.09 21.13
CA GLN A 250 3.00 -4.90 21.81
C GLN A 250 2.42 -4.79 23.24
N PHE A 251 1.13 -5.07 23.44
CA PHE A 251 0.51 -5.09 24.77
C PHE A 251 1.21 -6.09 25.70
N LYS A 252 1.47 -7.31 25.20
CA LYS A 252 2.23 -8.32 25.94
C LYS A 252 3.64 -7.83 26.28
N ARG A 253 4.35 -7.22 25.32
CA ARG A 253 5.70 -6.70 25.54
C ARG A 253 5.76 -5.58 26.58
N LEU A 254 4.71 -4.76 26.67
CA LEU A 254 4.59 -3.65 27.60
C LEU A 254 4.05 -4.10 28.96
N GLY A 255 3.72 -5.38 29.13
CA GLY A 255 3.16 -5.91 30.38
C GLY A 255 1.73 -5.46 30.65
N TRP A 256 0.97 -5.11 29.62
CA TRP A 256 -0.44 -4.71 29.76
C TRP A 256 -1.40 -5.92 29.77
N ILE A 257 -0.92 -7.06 29.29
CA ILE A 257 -1.58 -8.37 29.29
C ILE A 257 -0.57 -9.49 29.50
#